data_df780376a8512f60570b910b05113065
#
_entry.id   df780376a8512f60570b910b05113065
#
_cell.length_a   1.000
_cell.length_b   1.000
_cell.length_c   1.000
_cell.angle_alpha   90.00
_cell.angle_beta   90.00
_cell.angle_gamma   90.00
#
_symmetry.space_group_name_H-M   'P 1'
#
loop_
_entity.id
_entity.type
_entity.pdbx_description
1 polymer ?
#
loop_
_entity_poly.entity_id
_entity_poly.type
_entity_poly.pdbx_seq_one_letter_code
_entity_poly.pdbx_strand_id
1 'polypeptide(L)'
;MFGTPRPRYAIYTPCFTPAGPAVFGRDRDSSRQLWSAEEGYPGDPAYRDFYRDIGFDLSLEDLRGVLPADGSRKFTGLKYHRITGRTHEKGLYNRGWAMGAADAHAGHFMSSRRDQIANLRGHMNVDPIVVSPFDAELFGHWWFEGPEFLNLFIRKSVFDQSAFRFTTPTSYLAEHETHQLLIPSPSSWGHKGYWEVWLDQSNGWIYPHLHTAARRMTEMARAHRDTKAEMLDRALRQMARELLLAQSSDWAFLMKTGTANQYAAKRTRDHILRFTRLYDQVRAEDVDPAFLQNCEWRDNIFPSLNWRHYV
;
A
#
# COMPACT_ATOMS: atom_id res chain seq x y z
N MET A 1 11.88 11.26 -12.39
CA MET A 1 10.76 12.21 -12.31
C MET A 1 10.65 12.92 -13.65
N PHE A 2 9.44 13.05 -14.18
CA PHE A 2 9.16 13.79 -15.42
C PHE A 2 8.29 15.00 -15.08
N GLY A 3 8.58 16.13 -15.72
CA GLY A 3 7.86 17.37 -15.48
C GLY A 3 8.47 18.52 -16.26
N THR A 4 7.83 19.70 -16.18
CA THR A 4 8.28 20.90 -16.84
C THR A 4 8.40 22.04 -15.81
N PRO A 5 9.57 22.68 -15.68
CA PRO A 5 10.85 22.36 -16.34
C PRO A 5 11.46 21.03 -15.85
N ARG A 6 12.48 20.52 -16.53
CA ARG A 6 13.15 19.27 -16.10
C ARG A 6 13.79 19.46 -14.72
N PRO A 7 13.66 18.46 -13.81
CA PRO A 7 14.33 18.49 -12.52
C PRO A 7 15.85 18.51 -12.68
N ARG A 8 16.53 19.46 -12.05
CA ARG A 8 17.99 19.61 -12.12
C ARG A 8 18.74 18.37 -11.63
N TYR A 9 18.23 17.77 -10.55
CA TYR A 9 18.83 16.59 -9.91
C TYR A 9 17.97 15.34 -10.07
N ALA A 10 17.24 15.26 -11.16
CA ALA A 10 16.36 14.13 -11.50
C ALA A 10 15.40 13.78 -10.34
N ILE A 11 15.53 12.58 -9.79
CA ILE A 11 14.68 12.06 -8.70
C ILE A 11 15.29 12.27 -7.31
N TYR A 12 16.50 12.79 -7.23
CA TYR A 12 17.30 12.80 -5.99
C TYR A 12 17.14 14.06 -5.15
N THR A 13 16.27 14.96 -5.55
CA THR A 13 15.73 16.04 -4.73
C THR A 13 14.24 16.17 -4.98
N PRO A 14 13.43 16.53 -3.96
CA PRO A 14 12.03 16.86 -4.18
C PRO A 14 11.89 18.14 -4.99
N CYS A 15 10.73 18.32 -5.61
CA CYS A 15 10.34 19.56 -6.26
C CYS A 15 8.96 19.97 -5.74
N PHE A 16 8.73 21.28 -5.61
CA PHE A 16 7.39 21.79 -5.31
C PHE A 16 6.55 21.92 -6.58
N THR A 17 5.26 21.71 -6.45
CA THR A 17 4.31 22.09 -7.49
C THR A 17 3.87 23.54 -7.29
N PRO A 18 3.36 24.22 -8.34
CA PRO A 18 2.82 25.58 -8.18
C PRO A 18 1.65 25.67 -7.19
N ALA A 19 0.97 24.56 -6.91
CA ALA A 19 -0.12 24.49 -5.94
C ALA A 19 0.35 24.25 -4.49
N GLY A 20 1.67 24.10 -4.27
CA GLY A 20 2.28 23.93 -2.94
C GLY A 20 2.79 22.53 -2.60
N PRO A 21 2.10 21.43 -2.92
CA PRO A 21 2.59 20.09 -2.58
C PRO A 21 3.99 19.80 -3.14
N ALA A 22 4.82 19.11 -2.33
CA ALA A 22 6.11 18.59 -2.77
C ALA A 22 5.96 17.19 -3.38
N VAL A 23 6.71 16.95 -4.46
CA VAL A 23 6.78 15.63 -5.12
C VAL A 23 8.16 15.03 -4.98
N PHE A 24 8.22 13.77 -4.60
CA PHE A 24 9.43 12.97 -4.44
C PHE A 24 9.50 11.91 -5.54
N GLY A 25 10.65 11.78 -6.17
CA GLY A 25 10.85 10.79 -7.22
C GLY A 25 11.25 9.43 -6.65
N ARG A 26 10.67 8.36 -7.16
CA ARG A 26 11.04 6.98 -6.81
C ARG A 26 12.41 6.63 -7.39
N ASP A 27 13.28 6.09 -6.55
CA ASP A 27 14.54 5.51 -7.01
C ASP A 27 14.30 4.13 -7.66
N ARG A 28 14.78 3.97 -8.89
CA ARG A 28 14.54 2.78 -9.69
C ARG A 28 15.41 1.61 -9.26
N ASP A 29 16.66 1.86 -8.92
CA ASP A 29 17.63 0.80 -8.63
C ASP A 29 17.34 0.13 -7.31
N SER A 30 17.08 0.90 -6.26
CA SER A 30 16.64 0.36 -4.97
C SER A 30 15.32 -0.41 -5.08
N SER A 31 14.39 0.11 -5.89
CA SER A 31 13.10 -0.56 -6.12
C SER A 31 13.29 -1.91 -6.79
N ARG A 32 14.14 -2.01 -7.82
CA ARG A 32 14.39 -3.25 -8.57
C ARG A 32 15.02 -4.33 -7.69
N GLN A 33 15.92 -3.96 -6.78
CA GLN A 33 16.57 -4.90 -5.87
C GLN A 33 15.59 -5.63 -4.94
N LEU A 34 14.44 -5.03 -4.62
CA LEU A 34 13.44 -5.61 -3.72
C LEU A 34 12.17 -6.11 -4.42
N TRP A 35 11.80 -5.53 -5.57
CA TRP A 35 10.54 -5.88 -6.24
C TRP A 35 10.62 -7.08 -7.16
N SER A 36 11.78 -7.36 -7.73
CA SER A 36 11.88 -8.42 -8.72
C SER A 36 12.02 -9.78 -8.05
N ALA A 37 11.11 -10.70 -8.36
CA ALA A 37 11.23 -12.11 -7.98
C ALA A 37 12.30 -12.86 -8.82
N GLU A 38 12.77 -12.27 -9.93
CA GLU A 38 13.77 -12.87 -10.81
C GLU A 38 15.15 -12.26 -10.62
N GLU A 39 15.23 -10.96 -10.40
CA GLU A 39 16.49 -10.20 -10.32
C GLU A 39 16.73 -9.59 -8.93
N GLY A 40 15.70 -9.55 -8.09
CA GLY A 40 15.75 -8.99 -6.74
C GLY A 40 15.96 -10.06 -5.65
N TYR A 41 16.20 -9.59 -4.44
CA TYR A 41 16.44 -10.47 -3.28
C TYR A 41 15.32 -11.47 -3.01
N PRO A 42 14.02 -11.14 -3.13
CA PRO A 42 12.95 -12.08 -2.80
C PRO A 42 12.95 -13.38 -3.60
N GLY A 43 13.65 -13.43 -4.73
CA GLY A 43 13.82 -14.63 -5.57
C GLY A 43 14.93 -15.59 -5.12
N ASP A 44 15.66 -15.27 -4.05
CA ASP A 44 16.79 -16.10 -3.59
C ASP A 44 16.35 -17.52 -3.22
N PRO A 45 17.08 -18.56 -3.69
CA PRO A 45 16.76 -19.97 -3.41
C PRO A 45 16.73 -20.37 -1.94
N ALA A 46 17.31 -19.60 -1.03
CA ALA A 46 17.25 -19.87 0.40
C ALA A 46 15.89 -19.50 1.02
N TYR A 47 15.14 -18.61 0.36
CA TYR A 47 13.89 -18.11 0.89
C TYR A 47 12.71 -19.06 0.71
N ARG A 48 11.64 -18.83 1.50
CA ARG A 48 10.42 -19.64 1.47
C ARG A 48 9.64 -19.41 0.19
N ASP A 49 9.25 -20.50 -0.47
CA ASP A 49 8.41 -20.43 -1.69
C ASP A 49 7.01 -19.91 -1.34
N PHE A 50 6.58 -18.86 -2.01
CA PHE A 50 5.26 -18.28 -1.82
C PHE A 50 4.14 -19.16 -2.40
N TYR A 51 4.38 -19.81 -3.53
CA TYR A 51 3.35 -20.50 -4.30
C TYR A 51 3.07 -21.93 -3.82
N ARG A 52 4.00 -22.56 -3.06
CA ARG A 52 3.83 -23.90 -2.54
C ARG A 52 3.17 -23.85 -1.17
N ASP A 53 2.04 -24.55 -1.04
CA ASP A 53 1.20 -24.57 0.16
C ASP A 53 0.72 -25.98 0.43
N ILE A 54 0.69 -26.41 1.70
CA ILE A 54 0.27 -27.76 2.08
C ILE A 54 -1.14 -28.10 1.58
N GLY A 55 -2.01 -27.10 1.43
CA GLY A 55 -3.38 -27.29 0.90
C GLY A 55 -3.42 -27.90 -0.49
N PHE A 56 -2.32 -27.78 -1.25
CA PHE A 56 -2.17 -28.38 -2.59
C PHE A 56 -1.16 -29.52 -2.63
N ASP A 57 -0.23 -29.58 -1.66
CA ASP A 57 0.87 -30.54 -1.63
C ASP A 57 0.54 -31.85 -0.91
N LEU A 58 -0.23 -31.79 0.19
CA LEU A 58 -0.54 -32.95 1.00
C LEU A 58 -1.77 -33.71 0.50
N SER A 59 -1.95 -34.95 0.98
CA SER A 59 -3.12 -35.73 0.71
C SER A 59 -4.38 -35.12 1.35
N LEU A 60 -5.56 -35.43 0.81
CA LEU A 60 -6.81 -34.97 1.43
C LEU A 60 -7.02 -35.57 2.84
N GLU A 61 -6.46 -36.76 3.09
CA GLU A 61 -6.51 -37.40 4.41
C GLU A 61 -5.71 -36.61 5.45
N ASP A 62 -4.48 -36.19 5.11
CA ASP A 62 -3.62 -35.36 5.97
C ASP A 62 -4.23 -33.99 6.24
N LEU A 63 -5.04 -33.50 5.32
CA LEU A 63 -5.69 -32.19 5.40
C LEU A 63 -7.11 -32.24 5.96
N ARG A 64 -7.53 -33.38 6.49
CA ARG A 64 -8.86 -33.55 7.09
C ARG A 64 -9.04 -32.57 8.26
N GLY A 65 -10.09 -31.75 8.20
CA GLY A 65 -10.35 -30.68 9.17
C GLY A 65 -9.63 -29.32 8.90
N VAL A 66 -8.72 -29.27 7.93
CA VAL A 66 -8.08 -28.04 7.46
C VAL A 66 -8.77 -27.49 6.20
N LEU A 67 -9.14 -28.39 5.29
CA LEU A 67 -9.90 -28.05 4.10
C LEU A 67 -11.41 -28.01 4.36
N PRO A 68 -12.19 -27.34 3.50
CA PRO A 68 -13.66 -27.42 3.53
C PRO A 68 -14.17 -28.88 3.44
N ALA A 69 -15.37 -29.09 3.95
CA ALA A 69 -15.96 -30.44 3.98
C ALA A 69 -16.18 -31.05 2.58
N ASP A 70 -16.30 -30.22 1.54
CA ASP A 70 -16.41 -30.65 0.14
C ASP A 70 -15.06 -31.08 -0.47
N GLY A 71 -13.97 -31.03 0.30
CA GLY A 71 -12.62 -31.39 -0.15
C GLY A 71 -11.98 -30.40 -1.13
N SER A 72 -12.59 -29.25 -1.34
CA SER A 72 -12.00 -28.24 -2.22
C SER A 72 -10.67 -27.74 -1.66
N ARG A 73 -9.64 -27.74 -2.51
CA ARG A 73 -8.29 -27.30 -2.12
C ARG A 73 -8.23 -25.78 -2.06
N LYS A 74 -7.55 -25.27 -1.05
CA LYS A 74 -7.33 -23.84 -0.84
C LYS A 74 -5.95 -23.58 -0.26
N PHE A 75 -5.49 -22.35 -0.37
CA PHE A 75 -4.31 -21.90 0.37
C PHE A 75 -4.60 -21.88 1.86
N THR A 76 -3.74 -22.56 2.62
CA THR A 76 -3.81 -22.64 4.09
C THR A 76 -2.91 -21.62 4.77
N GLY A 77 -1.93 -21.06 4.04
CA GLY A 77 -0.85 -20.23 4.57
C GLY A 77 0.32 -21.04 5.14
N LEU A 78 0.20 -22.36 5.25
CA LEU A 78 1.26 -23.24 5.75
C LEU A 78 2.16 -23.70 4.60
N LYS A 79 3.44 -23.34 4.68
CA LYS A 79 4.41 -23.52 3.60
C LYS A 79 5.75 -23.97 4.19
N TYR A 80 6.34 -25.00 3.61
CA TYR A 80 7.56 -25.62 4.12
C TYR A 80 8.62 -25.89 3.05
N HIS A 81 8.41 -25.37 1.84
CA HIS A 81 9.39 -25.45 0.77
C HIS A 81 10.14 -24.13 0.60
N ARG A 82 11.37 -24.22 0.14
CA ARG A 82 12.16 -23.09 -0.35
C ARG A 82 11.96 -22.88 -1.84
N ILE A 83 12.37 -21.73 -2.34
CA ILE A 83 12.40 -21.43 -3.76
C ILE A 83 13.40 -22.38 -4.44
N THR A 84 12.93 -23.17 -5.41
CA THR A 84 13.74 -24.13 -6.18
C THR A 84 13.48 -24.01 -7.69
N GLY A 85 13.01 -22.85 -8.13
CA GLY A 85 12.66 -22.62 -9.54
C GLY A 85 11.36 -23.33 -9.97
N ARG A 86 11.15 -23.43 -11.27
CA ARG A 86 9.96 -24.03 -11.91
C ARG A 86 10.10 -25.56 -11.97
N THR A 87 10.16 -26.24 -10.86
CA THR A 87 10.25 -27.69 -10.75
C THR A 87 9.17 -28.22 -9.80
N HIS A 88 8.76 -29.48 -10.02
CA HIS A 88 7.86 -30.19 -9.09
C HIS A 88 8.62 -30.68 -7.83
N GLU A 89 9.92 -31.00 -7.98
CA GLU A 89 10.76 -31.39 -6.87
C GLU A 89 11.22 -30.14 -6.10
N LYS A 90 10.61 -29.91 -4.95
CA LYS A 90 10.89 -28.76 -4.10
C LYS A 90 11.79 -29.16 -2.92
N GLY A 91 12.83 -28.39 -2.68
CA GLY A 91 13.66 -28.53 -1.48
C GLY A 91 12.95 -28.01 -0.24
N LEU A 92 13.23 -28.63 0.91
CA LEU A 92 12.71 -28.18 2.18
C LEU A 92 13.31 -26.82 2.57
N TYR A 93 12.47 -25.98 3.19
CA TYR A 93 12.89 -24.69 3.72
C TYR A 93 13.79 -24.85 4.94
N ASN A 94 14.88 -24.10 4.98
CA ASN A 94 15.77 -24.01 6.12
C ASN A 94 15.89 -22.56 6.60
N ARG A 95 15.35 -22.29 7.79
CA ARG A 95 15.36 -20.94 8.36
C ARG A 95 16.77 -20.38 8.55
N GLY A 96 17.74 -21.20 8.92
CA GLY A 96 19.13 -20.76 9.10
C GLY A 96 19.74 -20.22 7.80
N TRP A 97 19.52 -20.91 6.69
CA TRP A 97 19.96 -20.44 5.37
C TRP A 97 19.26 -19.15 4.96
N ALA A 98 17.96 -19.09 5.17
CA ALA A 98 17.17 -17.91 4.84
C ALA A 98 17.60 -16.66 5.65
N MET A 99 17.91 -16.83 6.94
CA MET A 99 18.42 -15.73 7.77
C MET A 99 19.82 -15.28 7.35
N GLY A 100 20.70 -16.20 6.96
CA GLY A 100 22.01 -15.88 6.38
C GLY A 100 21.89 -15.10 5.08
N ALA A 101 20.96 -15.49 4.19
CA ALA A 101 20.68 -14.76 2.97
C ALA A 101 20.11 -13.37 3.26
N ALA A 102 19.19 -13.23 4.21
CA ALA A 102 18.60 -11.94 4.60
C ALA A 102 19.68 -10.98 5.16
N ASP A 103 20.61 -11.49 5.95
CA ASP A 103 21.73 -10.69 6.47
C ASP A 103 22.67 -10.22 5.35
N ALA A 104 23.04 -11.10 4.44
CA ALA A 104 23.86 -10.76 3.27
C ALA A 104 23.19 -9.73 2.37
N HIS A 105 21.89 -9.90 2.07
CA HIS A 105 21.12 -8.97 1.26
C HIS A 105 20.94 -7.61 1.93
N ALA A 106 20.71 -7.58 3.24
CA ALA A 106 20.62 -6.33 3.99
C ALA A 106 21.95 -5.55 3.94
N GLY A 107 23.08 -6.25 4.10
CA GLY A 107 24.41 -5.66 3.95
C GLY A 107 24.69 -5.16 2.54
N HIS A 108 24.31 -5.93 1.51
CA HIS A 108 24.47 -5.53 0.12
C HIS A 108 23.57 -4.32 -0.23
N PHE A 109 22.32 -4.30 0.23
CA PHE A 109 21.42 -3.17 -0.01
C PHE A 109 21.93 -1.88 0.66
N MET A 110 22.43 -1.98 1.90
CA MET A 110 23.07 -0.87 2.62
C MET A 110 24.29 -0.33 1.85
N SER A 111 25.20 -1.22 1.43
CA SER A 111 26.40 -0.83 0.69
C SER A 111 26.06 -0.20 -0.65
N SER A 112 25.07 -0.75 -1.37
CA SER A 112 24.57 -0.16 -2.62
C SER A 112 24.03 1.26 -2.43
N ARG A 113 23.33 1.52 -1.32
CA ARG A 113 22.85 2.89 -1.01
C ARG A 113 23.97 3.83 -0.60
N ARG A 114 24.94 3.32 0.18
CA ARG A 114 26.12 4.10 0.52
C ARG A 114 26.89 4.56 -0.73
N ASP A 115 27.17 3.64 -1.64
CA ASP A 115 27.93 3.92 -2.85
C ASP A 115 27.16 4.82 -3.81
N GLN A 116 25.83 4.63 -3.94
CA GLN A 116 24.93 5.49 -4.70
C GLN A 116 24.95 6.94 -4.16
N ILE A 117 24.81 7.10 -2.85
CA ILE A 117 24.79 8.43 -2.22
C ILE A 117 26.15 9.13 -2.32
N ALA A 118 27.25 8.38 -2.16
CA ALA A 118 28.60 8.92 -2.35
C ALA A 118 28.80 9.45 -3.79
N ASN A 119 28.37 8.67 -4.79
CA ASN A 119 28.41 9.09 -6.18
C ASN A 119 27.54 10.33 -6.43
N LEU A 120 26.32 10.36 -5.92
CA LEU A 120 25.41 11.51 -6.08
C LEU A 120 25.99 12.80 -5.48
N ARG A 121 26.58 12.73 -4.29
CA ARG A 121 27.25 13.87 -3.64
C ARG A 121 28.42 14.42 -4.47
N GLY A 122 29.08 13.59 -5.25
CA GLY A 122 30.12 14.04 -6.18
C GLY A 122 29.61 14.86 -7.37
N HIS A 123 28.30 14.78 -7.68
CA HIS A 123 27.68 15.43 -8.82
C HIS A 123 26.60 16.47 -8.46
N MET A 124 26.27 16.60 -7.19
CA MET A 124 25.23 17.48 -6.69
C MET A 124 25.79 18.47 -5.68
N ASN A 125 25.32 19.70 -5.71
CA ASN A 125 25.68 20.72 -4.72
C ASN A 125 24.67 20.82 -3.56
N VAL A 126 23.79 19.83 -3.43
CA VAL A 126 22.82 19.66 -2.35
C VAL A 126 22.82 18.21 -1.90
N ASP A 127 22.46 17.93 -0.66
CA ASP A 127 22.37 16.55 -0.18
C ASP A 127 21.26 15.78 -0.93
N PRO A 128 21.59 14.62 -1.51
CA PRO A 128 20.59 13.81 -2.21
C PRO A 128 19.66 13.08 -1.23
N ILE A 129 18.41 12.84 -1.67
CA ILE A 129 17.51 11.90 -1.04
C ILE A 129 17.21 10.73 -1.99
N VAL A 130 17.32 9.51 -1.50
CA VAL A 130 16.93 8.28 -2.21
C VAL A 130 15.60 7.81 -1.64
N VAL A 131 14.57 7.79 -2.48
CA VAL A 131 13.20 7.43 -2.08
C VAL A 131 12.84 6.09 -2.67
N SER A 132 12.59 5.11 -1.79
CA SER A 132 12.29 3.72 -2.15
C SER A 132 10.94 3.30 -1.57
N PRO A 133 9.83 3.63 -2.23
CA PRO A 133 8.50 3.18 -1.80
C PRO A 133 8.31 1.71 -2.13
N PHE A 134 7.76 0.96 -1.17
CA PHE A 134 7.44 -0.46 -1.30
C PHE A 134 6.04 -0.73 -0.76
N ASP A 135 5.37 -1.73 -1.33
CA ASP A 135 4.12 -2.24 -0.76
C ASP A 135 4.42 -2.97 0.55
N ALA A 136 3.57 -2.76 1.54
CA ALA A 136 3.74 -3.38 2.85
C ALA A 136 3.63 -4.91 2.77
N GLU A 137 2.79 -5.45 1.87
CA GLU A 137 2.59 -6.88 1.65
C GLU A 137 3.84 -7.61 1.17
N LEU A 138 4.78 -6.90 0.54
CA LEU A 138 6.06 -7.49 0.16
C LEU A 138 6.75 -8.10 1.40
N PHE A 139 6.70 -7.41 2.53
CA PHE A 139 7.42 -7.78 3.75
C PHE A 139 6.54 -8.64 4.66
N GLY A 140 6.73 -9.96 4.58
CA GLY A 140 6.06 -10.96 5.41
C GLY A 140 4.94 -11.72 4.69
N HIS A 141 4.32 -11.17 3.67
CA HIS A 141 3.32 -11.88 2.86
C HIS A 141 3.95 -12.48 1.60
N TRP A 142 4.41 -11.66 0.66
CA TRP A 142 5.05 -12.13 -0.57
C TRP A 142 6.46 -12.68 -0.32
N TRP A 143 7.23 -11.96 0.47
CA TRP A 143 8.57 -12.34 0.91
C TRP A 143 8.55 -12.57 2.42
N PHE A 144 8.51 -13.84 2.82
CA PHE A 144 8.35 -14.23 4.22
C PHE A 144 9.44 -13.67 5.13
N GLU A 145 10.66 -13.60 4.65
CA GLU A 145 11.83 -13.09 5.38
C GLU A 145 11.99 -11.57 5.27
N GLY A 146 11.08 -10.90 4.57
CA GLY A 146 11.11 -9.45 4.40
C GLY A 146 11.20 -8.65 5.69
N PRO A 147 10.45 -8.96 6.76
CA PRO A 147 10.58 -8.27 8.05
C PRO A 147 11.97 -8.40 8.67
N GLU A 148 12.60 -9.58 8.60
CA GLU A 148 13.95 -9.81 9.08
C GLU A 148 14.98 -9.02 8.25
N PHE A 149 14.83 -9.02 6.93
CA PHE A 149 15.66 -8.17 6.06
C PHE A 149 15.54 -6.69 6.44
N LEU A 150 14.36 -6.16 6.64
CA LEU A 150 14.15 -4.76 7.05
C LEU A 150 14.81 -4.46 8.40
N ASN A 151 14.63 -5.33 9.39
CA ASN A 151 15.25 -5.18 10.70
C ASN A 151 16.79 -5.15 10.58
N LEU A 152 17.37 -6.08 9.82
CA LEU A 152 18.81 -6.14 9.59
C LEU A 152 19.32 -4.93 8.80
N PHE A 153 18.61 -4.53 7.75
CA PHE A 153 18.95 -3.35 6.96
C PHE A 153 18.96 -2.06 7.78
N ILE A 154 17.92 -1.85 8.60
CA ILE A 154 17.83 -0.68 9.48
C ILE A 154 18.98 -0.68 10.48
N ARG A 155 19.25 -1.80 11.15
CA ARG A 155 20.34 -1.92 12.13
C ARG A 155 21.71 -1.68 11.49
N LYS A 156 22.02 -2.34 10.39
CA LYS A 156 23.28 -2.14 9.66
C LYS A 156 23.42 -0.69 9.20
N SER A 157 22.37 -0.08 8.70
CA SER A 157 22.40 1.31 8.26
C SER A 157 22.64 2.32 9.40
N VAL A 158 22.22 2.00 10.62
CA VAL A 158 22.42 2.85 11.79
C VAL A 158 23.77 2.64 12.43
N PHE A 159 24.26 1.39 12.50
CA PHE A 159 25.43 1.03 13.30
C PHE A 159 26.71 0.76 12.50
N ASP A 160 26.59 0.31 11.24
CA ASP A 160 27.74 -0.19 10.47
C ASP A 160 28.26 0.84 9.43
N GLN A 161 27.66 2.01 9.33
CA GLN A 161 28.08 3.06 8.40
C GLN A 161 27.68 4.46 8.89
N SER A 162 28.25 5.51 8.27
CA SER A 162 27.96 6.92 8.58
C SER A 162 27.74 7.78 7.32
N ALA A 163 27.71 7.18 6.13
CA ALA A 163 27.63 7.89 4.87
C ALA A 163 26.22 8.45 4.59
N PHE A 164 25.18 7.83 5.13
CA PHE A 164 23.79 8.27 5.03
C PHE A 164 23.02 7.99 6.31
N ARG A 165 21.87 8.64 6.44
CA ARG A 165 20.89 8.40 7.51
C ARG A 165 19.48 8.26 6.94
N PHE A 166 18.61 7.63 7.68
CA PHE A 166 17.19 7.65 7.38
C PHE A 166 16.59 9.03 7.66
N THR A 167 15.65 9.44 6.83
CA THR A 167 14.89 10.67 7.01
C THR A 167 13.43 10.45 6.57
N THR A 168 12.56 11.38 6.95
CA THR A 168 11.20 11.46 6.41
C THR A 168 11.11 12.55 5.35
N PRO A 169 10.14 12.52 4.43
CA PRO A 169 9.91 13.62 3.49
C PRO A 169 9.78 14.97 4.20
N THR A 170 9.04 15.03 5.30
CA THR A 170 8.83 16.26 6.07
C THR A 170 10.14 16.78 6.69
N SER A 171 10.94 15.89 7.29
CA SER A 171 12.23 16.27 7.89
C SER A 171 13.20 16.76 6.83
N TYR A 172 13.26 16.07 5.66
CA TYR A 172 14.12 16.51 4.58
C TYR A 172 13.74 17.90 4.06
N LEU A 173 12.43 18.18 3.89
CA LEU A 173 11.95 19.50 3.45
C LEU A 173 12.25 20.60 4.49
N ALA A 174 12.21 20.29 5.78
CA ALA A 174 12.54 21.23 6.85
C ALA A 174 14.04 21.53 6.94
N GLU A 175 14.90 20.59 6.57
CA GLU A 175 16.36 20.78 6.55
C GLU A 175 16.85 21.43 5.26
N HIS A 176 16.08 21.35 4.18
CA HIS A 176 16.42 21.86 2.85
C HIS A 176 15.29 22.74 2.32
N GLU A 177 15.39 24.04 2.53
CA GLU A 177 14.28 24.97 2.26
C GLU A 177 14.12 25.33 0.76
N THR A 178 15.18 25.18 -0.04
CA THR A 178 15.15 25.59 -1.45
C THR A 178 15.00 24.40 -2.39
N HIS A 179 13.90 24.38 -3.11
CA HIS A 179 13.60 23.36 -4.10
C HIS A 179 13.12 23.95 -5.42
N GLN A 180 13.36 23.21 -6.50
CA GLN A 180 12.86 23.57 -7.81
C GLN A 180 11.33 23.47 -7.87
N LEU A 181 10.70 24.39 -8.59
CA LEU A 181 9.30 24.27 -8.99
C LEU A 181 9.17 23.47 -10.28
N LEU A 182 8.20 22.59 -10.35
CA LEU A 182 7.83 21.88 -11.58
C LEU A 182 6.35 21.50 -11.60
N ILE A 183 5.83 21.28 -12.78
CA ILE A 183 4.53 20.63 -13.00
C ILE A 183 4.83 19.17 -13.34
N PRO A 184 4.50 18.19 -12.45
CA PRO A 184 4.76 16.78 -12.72
C PRO A 184 3.90 16.30 -13.88
N SER A 185 4.43 15.41 -14.70
CA SER A 185 3.64 14.72 -15.72
C SER A 185 2.56 13.85 -15.08
N PRO A 186 1.36 13.76 -15.68
CA PRO A 186 0.34 12.84 -15.24
C PRO A 186 0.88 11.40 -15.17
N SER A 187 0.71 10.74 -14.03
CA SER A 187 1.18 9.38 -13.81
C SER A 187 0.44 8.73 -12.66
N SER A 188 0.56 7.41 -12.55
CA SER A 188 0.07 6.64 -11.41
C SER A 188 1.03 5.51 -11.06
N TRP A 189 0.76 4.79 -9.98
CA TRP A 189 1.43 3.53 -9.62
C TRP A 189 1.04 2.36 -10.54
N GLY A 190 0.03 2.52 -11.39
CA GLY A 190 -0.52 1.50 -12.26
C GLY A 190 0.39 1.09 -13.42
N HIS A 191 -0.13 0.21 -14.27
CA HIS A 191 0.58 -0.38 -15.41
C HIS A 191 1.21 0.70 -16.30
N LYS A 192 2.50 0.56 -16.59
CA LYS A 192 3.31 1.50 -17.38
C LYS A 192 3.36 2.94 -16.82
N GLY A 193 2.94 3.15 -15.56
CA GLY A 193 2.86 4.47 -14.95
C GLY A 193 1.59 5.26 -15.28
N TYR A 194 0.59 4.61 -15.88
CA TYR A 194 -0.69 5.21 -16.23
C TYR A 194 -1.83 4.60 -15.41
N TRP A 195 -3.07 4.96 -15.70
CA TRP A 195 -4.23 4.73 -14.85
C TRP A 195 -5.17 3.60 -15.30
N GLU A 196 -4.83 2.80 -16.31
CA GLU A 196 -5.69 1.73 -16.83
C GLU A 196 -6.07 0.66 -15.79
N VAL A 197 -5.26 0.51 -14.73
CA VAL A 197 -5.57 -0.37 -13.60
C VAL A 197 -6.71 0.21 -12.77
N TRP A 198 -6.71 1.54 -12.60
CA TRP A 198 -7.64 2.27 -11.73
C TRP A 198 -8.90 2.73 -12.45
N LEU A 199 -8.82 2.93 -13.75
CA LEU A 199 -9.92 3.44 -14.56
C LEU A 199 -9.96 2.74 -15.92
N ASP A 200 -10.91 1.82 -16.08
CA ASP A 200 -11.25 1.20 -17.35
C ASP A 200 -12.72 0.72 -17.37
N GLN A 201 -13.10 -0.05 -18.40
CA GLN A 201 -14.49 -0.52 -18.56
C GLN A 201 -14.96 -1.42 -17.40
N SER A 202 -14.06 -2.15 -16.73
CA SER A 202 -14.40 -3.06 -15.63
C SER A 202 -14.73 -2.35 -14.31
N ASN A 203 -14.15 -1.18 -14.09
CA ASN A 203 -14.22 -0.46 -12.82
C ASN A 203 -14.72 0.99 -12.92
N GLY A 204 -14.81 1.56 -14.13
CA GLY A 204 -15.22 2.96 -14.34
C GLY A 204 -16.59 3.32 -13.73
N TRP A 205 -17.48 2.34 -13.58
CA TRP A 205 -18.82 2.53 -13.01
C TRP A 205 -18.81 2.98 -11.54
N ILE A 206 -17.72 2.75 -10.77
CA ILE A 206 -17.66 3.14 -9.35
C ILE A 206 -17.56 4.66 -9.17
N TYR A 207 -16.84 5.35 -10.06
CA TYR A 207 -16.45 6.75 -9.86
C TYR A 207 -17.60 7.75 -9.78
N PRO A 208 -18.68 7.69 -10.59
CA PRO A 208 -19.82 8.57 -10.42
C PRO A 208 -20.44 8.47 -9.02
N HIS A 209 -20.49 7.26 -8.46
CA HIS A 209 -21.00 7.02 -7.11
C HIS A 209 -20.07 7.58 -6.06
N LEU A 210 -18.74 7.34 -6.17
CA LEU A 210 -17.74 7.84 -5.25
C LEU A 210 -17.69 9.37 -5.23
N HIS A 211 -17.72 10.02 -6.40
CA HIS A 211 -17.76 11.48 -6.50
C HIS A 211 -19.05 12.06 -5.89
N THR A 212 -20.18 11.40 -6.09
CA THR A 212 -21.44 11.83 -5.49
C THR A 212 -21.40 11.69 -3.97
N ALA A 213 -20.88 10.56 -3.45
CA ALA A 213 -20.76 10.35 -2.02
C ALA A 213 -19.76 11.35 -1.39
N ALA A 214 -18.64 11.63 -2.02
CA ALA A 214 -17.66 12.62 -1.54
C ALA A 214 -18.27 14.03 -1.45
N ARG A 215 -19.01 14.46 -2.48
CA ARG A 215 -19.71 15.75 -2.47
C ARG A 215 -20.75 15.81 -1.36
N ARG A 216 -21.57 14.76 -1.19
CA ARG A 216 -22.57 14.65 -0.13
C ARG A 216 -21.94 14.66 1.26
N MET A 217 -20.78 14.02 1.45
CA MET A 217 -20.03 14.06 2.72
C MET A 217 -19.60 15.49 3.04
N THR A 218 -19.04 16.22 2.08
CA THR A 218 -18.65 17.62 2.22
C THR A 218 -19.86 18.52 2.54
N GLU A 219 -20.98 18.30 1.87
CA GLU A 219 -22.25 19.02 2.13
C GLU A 219 -22.71 18.81 3.59
N MET A 220 -22.76 17.57 4.05
CA MET A 220 -23.18 17.25 5.42
C MET A 220 -22.20 17.76 6.46
N ALA A 221 -20.90 17.66 6.21
CA ALA A 221 -19.89 18.18 7.10
C ALA A 221 -20.02 19.70 7.30
N ARG A 222 -20.28 20.44 6.24
CA ARG A 222 -20.50 21.89 6.31
C ARG A 222 -21.80 22.25 7.03
N ALA A 223 -22.90 21.56 6.70
CA ALA A 223 -24.21 21.80 7.28
C ALA A 223 -24.25 21.56 8.80
N HIS A 224 -23.48 20.58 9.27
CA HIS A 224 -23.51 20.15 10.67
C HIS A 224 -22.19 20.41 11.42
N ARG A 225 -21.35 21.32 10.92
CA ARG A 225 -20.01 21.61 11.46
C ARG A 225 -19.97 21.77 12.98
N ASP A 226 -20.94 22.49 13.53
CA ASP A 226 -21.00 22.88 14.94
C ASP A 226 -21.92 21.97 15.77
N THR A 227 -22.37 20.85 15.21
CA THR A 227 -23.27 19.93 15.93
C THR A 227 -22.61 19.37 17.18
N LYS A 228 -23.41 19.28 18.27
CA LYS A 228 -23.10 18.62 19.53
C LYS A 228 -23.99 17.40 19.77
N ALA A 229 -24.92 17.11 18.84
CA ALA A 229 -25.81 15.96 18.95
C ALA A 229 -25.03 14.66 18.72
N GLU A 230 -24.95 13.82 19.74
CA GLU A 230 -24.15 12.59 19.73
C GLU A 230 -24.52 11.64 18.59
N MET A 231 -25.83 11.42 18.39
CA MET A 231 -26.30 10.52 17.35
C MET A 231 -25.90 11.01 15.95
N LEU A 232 -25.98 12.31 15.71
CA LEU A 232 -25.63 12.93 14.45
C LEU A 232 -24.08 12.88 14.24
N ASP A 233 -23.28 13.14 15.28
CA ASP A 233 -21.81 13.04 15.21
C ASP A 233 -21.37 11.61 14.85
N ARG A 234 -21.99 10.60 15.48
CA ARG A 234 -21.76 9.19 15.17
C ARG A 234 -22.12 8.85 13.72
N ALA A 235 -23.30 9.28 13.26
CA ALA A 235 -23.76 9.03 11.88
C ALA A 235 -22.82 9.66 10.85
N LEU A 236 -22.40 10.92 11.04
CA LEU A 236 -21.46 11.61 10.17
C LEU A 236 -20.08 10.94 10.16
N ARG A 237 -19.62 10.46 11.32
CA ARG A 237 -18.38 9.70 11.44
C ARG A 237 -18.46 8.38 10.68
N GLN A 238 -19.60 7.67 10.78
CA GLN A 238 -19.79 6.43 10.06
C GLN A 238 -19.93 6.65 8.55
N MET A 239 -20.63 7.70 8.11
CA MET A 239 -20.65 8.10 6.70
C MET A 239 -19.24 8.30 6.15
N ALA A 240 -18.38 9.01 6.88
CA ALA A 240 -16.99 9.22 6.46
C ALA A 240 -16.20 7.90 6.37
N ARG A 241 -16.41 6.94 7.30
CA ARG A 241 -15.81 5.59 7.21
C ARG A 241 -16.27 4.82 5.97
N GLU A 242 -17.60 4.80 5.73
CA GLU A 242 -18.14 4.11 4.55
C GLU A 242 -17.60 4.72 3.25
N LEU A 243 -17.44 6.04 3.19
CA LEU A 243 -16.84 6.72 2.05
C LEU A 243 -15.37 6.31 1.86
N LEU A 244 -14.55 6.35 2.90
CA LEU A 244 -13.14 5.95 2.83
C LEU A 244 -12.99 4.48 2.40
N LEU A 245 -13.82 3.59 2.94
CA LEU A 245 -13.84 2.17 2.57
C LEU A 245 -14.30 1.95 1.13
N ALA A 246 -15.28 2.74 0.65
CA ALA A 246 -15.70 2.69 -0.75
C ALA A 246 -14.61 3.17 -1.70
N GLN A 247 -13.78 4.13 -1.27
CA GLN A 247 -12.69 4.72 -2.05
C GLN A 247 -11.39 3.90 -2.04
N SER A 248 -11.33 2.76 -1.34
CA SER A 248 -10.14 1.90 -1.37
C SER A 248 -9.77 1.55 -2.81
N SER A 249 -8.52 1.83 -3.18
CA SER A 249 -8.01 1.61 -4.53
C SER A 249 -7.98 0.13 -4.93
N ASP A 250 -7.94 -0.77 -3.95
CA ASP A 250 -7.97 -2.22 -4.18
C ASP A 250 -9.22 -2.69 -4.90
N TRP A 251 -10.37 -2.03 -4.69
CA TRP A 251 -11.58 -2.42 -5.41
C TRP A 251 -11.43 -2.29 -6.92
N ALA A 252 -10.91 -1.15 -7.39
CA ALA A 252 -10.64 -0.95 -8.82
C ALA A 252 -9.58 -1.94 -9.35
N PHE A 253 -8.51 -2.17 -8.58
CA PHE A 253 -7.46 -3.12 -8.92
C PHE A 253 -8.00 -4.56 -9.05
N LEU A 254 -8.75 -5.05 -8.07
CA LEU A 254 -9.32 -6.40 -8.07
C LEU A 254 -10.32 -6.61 -9.21
N MET A 255 -11.12 -5.58 -9.54
CA MET A 255 -12.02 -5.62 -10.69
C MET A 255 -11.24 -5.71 -12.01
N LYS A 256 -10.16 -4.94 -12.14
CA LYS A 256 -9.32 -4.93 -13.35
C LYS A 256 -8.54 -6.22 -13.55
N THR A 257 -7.92 -6.73 -12.50
CA THR A 257 -7.12 -7.97 -12.56
C THR A 257 -7.96 -9.23 -12.63
N GLY A 258 -9.24 -9.15 -12.25
CA GLY A 258 -10.16 -10.29 -12.22
C GLY A 258 -9.95 -11.24 -11.05
N THR A 259 -8.98 -10.97 -10.17
CA THR A 259 -8.60 -11.88 -9.06
C THR A 259 -9.74 -12.11 -8.08
N ALA A 260 -10.55 -11.07 -7.79
CA ALA A 260 -11.72 -11.16 -6.92
C ALA A 260 -12.81 -10.15 -7.33
N ASN A 261 -13.12 -10.10 -8.62
CA ASN A 261 -14.01 -9.11 -9.23
C ASN A 261 -15.37 -8.99 -8.52
N GLN A 262 -16.08 -10.11 -8.34
CA GLN A 262 -17.41 -10.10 -7.71
C GLN A 262 -17.36 -9.61 -6.26
N TYR A 263 -16.34 -10.00 -5.52
CA TYR A 263 -16.12 -9.54 -4.14
C TYR A 263 -15.88 -8.02 -4.10
N ALA A 264 -14.97 -7.51 -4.92
CA ALA A 264 -14.66 -6.09 -5.00
C ALA A 264 -15.89 -5.25 -5.37
N ALA A 265 -16.62 -5.68 -6.42
CA ALA A 265 -17.85 -5.02 -6.84
C ALA A 265 -18.92 -5.02 -5.73
N LYS A 266 -19.08 -6.15 -5.02
CA LYS A 266 -20.00 -6.26 -3.87
C LYS A 266 -19.60 -5.31 -2.75
N ARG A 267 -18.32 -5.30 -2.34
CA ARG A 267 -17.82 -4.45 -1.25
C ARG A 267 -18.03 -2.97 -1.57
N THR A 268 -17.68 -2.54 -2.78
CA THR A 268 -17.91 -1.15 -3.21
C THR A 268 -19.38 -0.77 -3.11
N ARG A 269 -20.28 -1.62 -3.63
CA ARG A 269 -21.74 -1.36 -3.55
C ARG A 269 -22.23 -1.31 -2.11
N ASP A 270 -21.81 -2.24 -1.27
CA ASP A 270 -22.20 -2.29 0.14
C ASP A 270 -21.86 -0.99 0.87
N HIS A 271 -20.62 -0.48 0.70
CA HIS A 271 -20.20 0.76 1.33
C HIS A 271 -20.95 1.99 0.76
N ILE A 272 -21.14 2.07 -0.55
CA ILE A 272 -21.92 3.14 -1.17
C ILE A 272 -23.37 3.14 -0.68
N LEU A 273 -24.01 1.97 -0.57
CA LEU A 273 -25.38 1.85 -0.09
C LEU A 273 -25.52 2.22 1.38
N ARG A 274 -24.58 1.79 2.27
CA ARG A 274 -24.56 2.20 3.68
C ARG A 274 -24.37 3.71 3.81
N PHE A 275 -23.41 4.27 3.10
CA PHE A 275 -23.20 5.72 3.03
C PHE A 275 -24.48 6.44 2.61
N THR A 276 -25.11 6.01 1.53
CA THR A 276 -26.31 6.67 0.98
C THR A 276 -27.48 6.60 1.97
N ARG A 277 -27.71 5.44 2.61
CA ARG A 277 -28.76 5.30 3.62
C ARG A 277 -28.52 6.20 4.83
N LEU A 278 -27.29 6.27 5.34
CA LEU A 278 -26.95 7.19 6.42
C LEU A 278 -27.13 8.65 6.01
N TYR A 279 -26.70 9.02 4.80
CA TYR A 279 -26.91 10.35 4.25
C TYR A 279 -28.40 10.74 4.19
N ASP A 280 -29.26 9.85 3.69
CA ASP A 280 -30.69 10.10 3.60
C ASP A 280 -31.33 10.24 5.01
N GLN A 281 -30.92 9.43 5.97
CA GLN A 281 -31.36 9.51 7.35
C GLN A 281 -30.90 10.80 8.05
N VAL A 282 -29.66 11.22 7.87
CA VAL A 282 -29.14 12.49 8.38
C VAL A 282 -29.92 13.66 7.79
N ARG A 283 -30.21 13.64 6.49
CA ARG A 283 -31.03 14.69 5.86
C ARG A 283 -32.46 14.73 6.34
N ALA A 284 -33.02 13.59 6.68
CA ALA A 284 -34.37 13.47 7.21
C ALA A 284 -34.43 13.78 8.72
N GLU A 285 -33.31 14.02 9.38
CA GLU A 285 -33.16 14.15 10.83
C GLU A 285 -33.72 12.94 11.60
N ASP A 286 -33.74 11.76 10.96
CA ASP A 286 -34.29 10.50 11.49
C ASP A 286 -33.28 9.36 11.32
N VAL A 287 -32.22 9.38 12.14
CA VAL A 287 -31.18 8.34 12.13
C VAL A 287 -31.65 7.09 12.87
N ASP A 288 -31.76 5.98 12.17
CA ASP A 288 -32.05 4.65 12.73
C ASP A 288 -30.87 4.17 13.61
N PRO A 289 -31.04 4.11 14.93
CA PRO A 289 -29.95 3.73 15.83
C PRO A 289 -29.45 2.30 15.61
N ALA A 290 -30.34 1.37 15.26
CA ALA A 290 -29.98 -0.03 15.06
C ALA A 290 -29.16 -0.20 13.78
N PHE A 291 -29.53 0.50 12.72
CA PHE A 291 -28.77 0.51 11.47
C PHE A 291 -27.39 1.13 11.66
N LEU A 292 -27.31 2.28 12.34
CA LEU A 292 -26.05 2.94 12.65
C LEU A 292 -25.12 2.01 13.45
N GLN A 293 -25.61 1.42 14.53
CA GLN A 293 -24.86 0.49 15.35
C GLN A 293 -24.35 -0.73 14.54
N ASN A 294 -25.16 -1.25 13.63
CA ASN A 294 -24.74 -2.36 12.76
C ASN A 294 -23.60 -1.94 11.83
N CYS A 295 -23.64 -0.73 11.24
CA CYS A 295 -22.56 -0.20 10.43
C CYS A 295 -21.27 -0.01 11.25
N GLU A 296 -21.38 0.58 12.44
CA GLU A 296 -20.25 0.80 13.35
C GLU A 296 -19.59 -0.52 13.80
N TRP A 297 -20.39 -1.56 14.03
CA TRP A 297 -19.86 -2.89 14.40
C TRP A 297 -19.12 -3.55 13.24
N ARG A 298 -19.63 -3.42 12.02
CA ARG A 298 -19.02 -4.01 10.82
C ARG A 298 -17.76 -3.31 10.37
N ASP A 299 -17.82 -1.99 10.35
CA ASP A 299 -16.85 -1.12 9.70
C ASP A 299 -16.34 -0.08 10.70
N ASN A 300 -15.61 -0.56 11.74
CA ASN A 300 -15.11 0.23 12.87
C ASN A 300 -13.70 0.78 12.68
N ILE A 301 -13.19 0.76 11.46
CA ILE A 301 -11.86 1.30 11.13
C ILE A 301 -11.76 2.80 11.48
N PHE A 302 -10.56 3.28 11.76
CA PHE A 302 -10.27 4.66 12.11
C PHE A 302 -11.08 5.17 13.31
N PRO A 303 -10.84 4.66 14.54
CA PRO A 303 -11.64 5.01 15.72
C PRO A 303 -11.59 6.51 16.04
N SER A 304 -10.49 7.20 15.72
CA SER A 304 -10.29 8.64 15.94
C SER A 304 -10.68 9.51 14.71
N LEU A 305 -11.36 8.95 13.72
CA LEU A 305 -11.76 9.70 12.53
C LEU A 305 -12.56 10.94 12.89
N ASN A 306 -12.13 12.10 12.38
CA ASN A 306 -12.86 13.35 12.51
C ASN A 306 -13.46 13.74 11.14
N TRP A 307 -14.75 13.58 10.98
CA TRP A 307 -15.48 13.91 9.78
C TRP A 307 -15.45 15.42 9.43
N ARG A 308 -15.11 16.29 10.39
CA ARG A 308 -14.97 17.74 10.17
C ARG A 308 -13.78 18.09 9.25
N HIS A 309 -12.91 17.15 8.94
CA HIS A 309 -11.88 17.35 7.90
C HIS A 309 -12.45 17.47 6.48
N TYR A 310 -13.74 17.19 6.28
CA TYR A 310 -14.43 17.39 5.01
C TYR A 310 -15.06 18.79 4.85
N VAL A 311 -14.89 19.69 5.81
CA VAL A 311 -15.44 21.07 5.76
C VAL A 311 -14.68 21.95 4.77
#